data_ff8c6b8f69a93af0aea7783dadd0087b
#
_entry.id   ff8c6b8f69a93af0aea7783dadd0087b
#
_cell.length_a   1.000
_cell.length_b   1.000
_cell.length_c   1.000
_cell.angle_alpha   90.00
_cell.angle_beta   90.00
_cell.angle_gamma   90.00
#
_symmetry.space_group_name_H-M   'P 1'
#
loop_
_entity.id
_entity.type
_entity.pdbx_description
1 polymer ?
#
loop_
_entity_poly.entity_id
_entity_poly.type
_entity_poly.pdbx_seq_one_letter_code
_entity_poly.pdbx_strand_id
1 'polypeptide(L)'
;MINGKIIKVCGMREAPNIRDVESLQRVDMMGFIFYPKSPRYIYELPAYLPVHARRVGVFVNEDKDVITMYADRFGLEYIQLHGKESPEYCQSLRTSGLKIIKAFSVARPKDLNHVSEYEKTCNLFLFDTKCEQYGGSGNQFDWNILHTYNGQVPFLLSGGIN
;
A
#
# COMPACT_ATOMS: atom_id res chain seq x y z
N MET A 1 16.58 0.14 2.71
CA MET A 1 16.57 0.74 1.33
C MET A 1 17.65 0.14 0.45
N ILE A 2 17.36 -0.14 -0.80
CA ILE A 2 18.33 -0.60 -1.80
C ILE A 2 18.54 0.53 -2.81
N ASN A 3 19.78 1.00 -2.95
CA ASN A 3 20.14 2.12 -3.87
C ASN A 3 19.22 3.36 -3.72
N GLY A 4 18.88 3.72 -2.49
CA GLY A 4 17.99 4.85 -2.20
C GLY A 4 16.49 4.59 -2.46
N LYS A 5 16.11 3.37 -2.85
CA LYS A 5 14.70 2.98 -3.09
C LYS A 5 14.10 2.27 -1.89
N ILE A 6 12.86 2.59 -1.58
CA ILE A 6 12.06 1.90 -0.56
C ILE A 6 11.57 0.56 -1.12
N ILE A 7 11.79 -0.51 -0.38
CA ILE A 7 11.30 -1.85 -0.72
C ILE A 7 10.12 -2.19 0.18
N LYS A 8 8.99 -2.49 -0.44
CA LYS A 8 7.77 -2.95 0.25
C LYS A 8 7.41 -4.37 -0.20
N VAL A 9 7.30 -5.29 0.75
CA VAL A 9 6.76 -6.64 0.55
C VAL A 9 5.33 -6.68 1.07
N CYS A 10 4.39 -7.21 0.30
CA CYS A 10 2.97 -7.14 0.61
C CYS A 10 2.28 -8.51 0.63
N GLY A 11 1.34 -8.69 1.56
CA GLY A 11 0.58 -9.92 1.74
C GLY A 11 1.21 -10.87 2.75
N MET A 12 1.91 -10.32 3.73
CA MET A 12 2.50 -11.07 4.84
C MET A 12 1.39 -11.59 5.78
N ARG A 13 1.52 -12.84 6.25
CA ARG A 13 0.53 -13.47 7.12
C ARG A 13 1.15 -14.31 8.23
N GLU A 14 2.19 -15.04 7.95
CA GLU A 14 2.73 -16.07 8.82
C GLU A 14 4.00 -15.60 9.54
N ALA A 15 4.05 -15.78 10.84
CA ALA A 15 5.16 -15.34 11.68
C ALA A 15 6.55 -15.84 11.21
N PRO A 16 6.74 -17.10 10.79
CA PRO A 16 8.03 -17.54 10.26
C PRO A 16 8.43 -16.75 9.00
N ASN A 17 7.52 -16.61 8.03
CA ASN A 17 7.80 -15.87 6.80
C ASN A 17 8.08 -14.38 7.06
N ILE A 18 7.37 -13.75 8.01
CA ILE A 18 7.64 -12.37 8.42
C ILE A 18 9.06 -12.23 8.96
N ARG A 19 9.51 -13.15 9.83
CA ARG A 19 10.89 -13.17 10.37
C ARG A 19 11.93 -13.35 9.28
N ASP A 20 11.71 -14.29 8.36
CA ASP A 20 12.63 -14.58 7.26
C ASP A 20 12.82 -13.37 6.37
N VAL A 21 11.70 -12.72 5.97
CA VAL A 21 11.74 -11.51 5.14
C VAL A 21 12.40 -10.35 5.88
N GLU A 22 12.13 -10.17 7.18
CA GLU A 22 12.77 -9.12 7.98
C GLU A 22 14.26 -9.34 8.16
N SER A 23 14.70 -10.61 8.29
CA SER A 23 16.11 -10.98 8.45
C SER A 23 16.99 -10.57 7.27
N LEU A 24 16.39 -10.35 6.08
CA LEU A 24 17.09 -9.85 4.91
C LEU A 24 17.63 -8.42 5.10
N GLN A 25 17.12 -7.65 6.08
CA GLN A 25 17.52 -6.26 6.39
C GLN A 25 17.44 -5.29 5.18
N ARG A 26 16.67 -5.65 4.17
CA ARG A 26 16.53 -4.90 2.91
C ARG A 26 15.10 -4.44 2.65
N VAL A 27 14.16 -4.90 3.47
CA VAL A 27 12.74 -4.57 3.37
C VAL A 27 12.43 -3.41 4.31
N ASP A 28 11.87 -2.35 3.78
CA ASP A 28 11.56 -1.12 4.53
C ASP A 28 10.11 -1.12 5.02
N MET A 29 9.21 -1.80 4.30
CA MET A 29 7.79 -1.88 4.60
C MET A 29 7.25 -3.29 4.41
N MET A 30 6.37 -3.73 5.32
CA MET A 30 5.61 -4.99 5.18
C MET A 30 4.12 -4.72 5.21
N GLY A 31 3.42 -5.21 4.17
CA GLY A 31 1.98 -5.05 3.98
C GLY A 31 1.18 -6.25 4.49
N PHE A 32 0.12 -5.96 5.23
CA PHE A 32 -0.90 -6.88 5.72
C PHE A 32 -2.22 -6.55 5.06
N ILE A 33 -2.87 -7.51 4.41
CA ILE A 33 -4.06 -7.27 3.60
C ILE A 33 -5.32 -7.58 4.41
N PHE A 34 -6.10 -6.55 4.71
CA PHE A 34 -7.37 -6.62 5.44
C PHE A 34 -8.58 -6.54 4.49
N TYR A 35 -8.48 -7.22 3.35
CA TYR A 35 -9.56 -7.32 2.36
C TYR A 35 -10.01 -8.77 2.23
N PRO A 36 -11.23 -9.14 2.69
CA PRO A 36 -11.67 -10.54 2.78
C PRO A 36 -11.70 -11.31 1.46
N LYS A 37 -11.82 -10.61 0.32
CA LYS A 37 -11.81 -11.24 -1.01
C LYS A 37 -10.39 -11.53 -1.52
N SER A 38 -9.36 -11.09 -0.81
CA SER A 38 -7.97 -11.37 -1.19
C SER A 38 -7.56 -12.77 -0.75
N PRO A 39 -6.87 -13.57 -1.60
CA PRO A 39 -6.29 -14.83 -1.18
C PRO A 39 -5.19 -14.67 -0.12
N ARG A 40 -4.71 -13.45 0.09
CA ARG A 40 -3.71 -13.09 1.10
C ARG A 40 -4.32 -12.31 2.28
N TYR A 41 -5.65 -12.45 2.48
CA TYR A 41 -6.33 -11.83 3.60
C TYR A 41 -5.80 -12.33 4.94
N ILE A 42 -5.62 -11.39 5.89
CA ILE A 42 -5.26 -11.69 7.27
C ILE A 42 -6.33 -11.14 8.21
N TYR A 43 -6.80 -11.96 9.13
CA TYR A 43 -7.81 -11.60 10.14
C TYR A 43 -7.30 -11.81 11.56
N GLU A 44 -6.30 -12.67 11.74
CA GLU A 44 -5.69 -12.94 13.03
C GLU A 44 -4.34 -12.25 13.16
N LEU A 45 -4.03 -11.80 14.36
CA LEU A 45 -2.73 -11.24 14.67
C LEU A 45 -1.68 -12.36 14.65
N PRO A 46 -0.67 -12.30 13.78
CA PRO A 46 0.37 -13.31 13.76
C PRO A 46 1.20 -13.28 15.05
N ALA A 47 1.74 -14.42 15.43
CA ALA A 47 2.59 -14.54 16.64
C ALA A 47 3.88 -13.69 16.58
N TYR A 48 4.18 -13.13 15.42
CA TYR A 48 5.28 -12.19 15.22
C TYR A 48 4.89 -11.12 14.21
N LEU A 49 5.14 -9.86 14.56
CA LEU A 49 5.06 -8.70 13.66
C LEU A 49 6.47 -8.12 13.46
N PRO A 50 6.76 -7.51 12.30
CA PRO A 50 8.08 -6.94 12.06
C PRO A 50 8.38 -5.82 13.05
N VAL A 51 9.63 -5.75 13.50
CA VAL A 51 10.12 -4.75 14.48
C VAL A 51 10.82 -3.60 13.77
N HIS A 52 11.49 -3.87 12.65
CA HIS A 52 12.29 -2.90 11.92
C HIS A 52 11.57 -2.39 10.66
N ALA A 53 10.87 -3.28 9.95
CA ALA A 53 10.08 -2.87 8.79
C ALA A 53 8.78 -2.18 9.22
N ARG A 54 8.46 -1.05 8.57
CA ARG A 54 7.22 -0.30 8.83
C ARG A 54 6.01 -1.12 8.44
N ARG A 55 4.99 -1.16 9.28
CA ARG A 55 3.79 -1.95 9.08
C ARG A 55 2.76 -1.15 8.28
N VAL A 56 2.27 -1.77 7.20
CA VAL A 56 1.29 -1.18 6.28
C VAL A 56 0.04 -2.03 6.26
N GLY A 57 -1.11 -1.48 6.62
CA GLY A 57 -2.40 -2.14 6.43
C GLY A 57 -2.96 -1.81 5.04
N VAL A 58 -3.42 -2.82 4.30
CA VAL A 58 -4.02 -2.65 2.98
C VAL A 58 -5.52 -2.89 3.08
N PHE A 59 -6.30 -1.89 2.70
CA PHE A 59 -7.76 -1.88 2.77
C PHE A 59 -8.38 -1.52 1.43
N VAL A 60 -9.61 -1.94 1.21
CA VAL A 60 -10.40 -1.65 0.00
C VAL A 60 -11.79 -1.22 0.41
N ASN A 61 -12.09 0.08 0.30
CA ASN A 61 -13.38 0.69 0.64
C ASN A 61 -13.89 0.29 2.04
N GLU A 62 -13.00 0.28 3.01
CA GLU A 62 -13.31 -0.12 4.40
C GLU A 62 -13.73 1.09 5.24
N ASP A 63 -14.49 0.87 6.28
CA ASP A 63 -14.91 1.90 7.23
C ASP A 63 -13.75 2.38 8.10
N LYS A 64 -13.75 3.67 8.42
CA LYS A 64 -12.69 4.31 9.21
C LYS A 64 -12.48 3.65 10.57
N ASP A 65 -13.56 3.28 11.26
CA ASP A 65 -13.48 2.67 12.59
C ASP A 65 -12.83 1.29 12.53
N VAL A 66 -13.11 0.52 11.47
CA VAL A 66 -12.47 -0.78 11.22
C VAL A 66 -10.99 -0.60 10.93
N ILE A 67 -10.63 0.38 10.07
CA ILE A 67 -9.22 0.71 9.79
C ILE A 67 -8.49 1.09 11.08
N THR A 68 -9.08 1.95 11.90
CA THR A 68 -8.48 2.39 13.16
C THR A 68 -8.28 1.22 14.13
N MET A 69 -9.27 0.35 14.26
CA MET A 69 -9.17 -0.86 15.08
C MET A 69 -7.99 -1.76 14.65
N TYR A 70 -7.85 -2.01 13.35
CA TYR A 70 -6.72 -2.80 12.85
C TYR A 70 -5.38 -2.05 12.97
N ALA A 71 -5.38 -0.72 12.81
CA ALA A 71 -4.18 0.09 12.99
C ALA A 71 -3.64 -0.04 14.41
N ASP A 72 -4.50 0.06 15.40
CA ASP A 72 -4.13 -0.12 16.81
C ASP A 72 -3.69 -1.55 17.09
N ARG A 73 -4.47 -2.54 16.64
CA ARG A 73 -4.21 -3.96 16.92
C ARG A 73 -2.90 -4.46 16.31
N PHE A 74 -2.55 -4.03 15.09
CA PHE A 74 -1.35 -4.44 14.38
C PHE A 74 -0.20 -3.44 14.51
N GLY A 75 -0.42 -2.29 15.16
CA GLY A 75 0.55 -1.20 15.24
C GLY A 75 0.94 -0.69 13.85
N LEU A 76 -0.06 -0.41 13.01
CA LEU A 76 0.17 0.04 11.64
C LEU A 76 0.65 1.50 11.63
N GLU A 77 1.69 1.78 10.87
CA GLU A 77 2.16 3.15 10.63
C GLU A 77 1.57 3.76 9.35
N TYR A 78 1.28 2.91 8.38
CA TYR A 78 0.74 3.31 7.10
C TYR A 78 -0.56 2.57 6.80
N ILE A 79 -1.49 3.28 6.20
CA ILE A 79 -2.73 2.74 5.65
C ILE A 79 -2.69 2.88 4.14
N GLN A 80 -2.67 1.76 3.43
CA GLN A 80 -2.77 1.71 1.98
C GLN A 80 -4.23 1.52 1.58
N LEU A 81 -4.78 2.51 0.89
CA LEU A 81 -6.14 2.54 0.38
C LEU A 81 -6.13 2.14 -1.09
N HIS A 82 -6.65 0.95 -1.39
CA HIS A 82 -6.57 0.32 -2.70
C HIS A 82 -7.94 0.26 -3.43
N GLY A 83 -8.92 0.94 -2.91
CA GLY A 83 -10.27 1.03 -3.46
C GLY A 83 -10.56 2.38 -4.11
N LYS A 84 -11.81 2.84 -3.95
CA LYS A 84 -12.32 4.11 -4.51
C LYS A 84 -12.43 5.21 -3.43
N GLU A 85 -11.60 5.13 -2.40
CA GLU A 85 -11.60 6.11 -1.31
C GLU A 85 -11.29 7.51 -1.85
N SER A 86 -12.12 8.50 -1.44
CA SER A 86 -11.98 9.89 -1.87
C SER A 86 -10.82 10.63 -1.18
N PRO A 87 -10.38 11.79 -1.71
CA PRO A 87 -9.40 12.65 -1.02
C PRO A 87 -9.84 13.05 0.40
N GLU A 88 -11.14 13.33 0.61
CA GLU A 88 -11.70 13.70 1.91
C GLU A 88 -11.60 12.52 2.89
N TYR A 89 -11.86 11.31 2.41
CA TYR A 89 -11.70 10.12 3.22
C TYR A 89 -10.23 9.91 3.62
N CYS A 90 -9.30 10.05 2.68
CA CYS A 90 -7.86 10.02 2.96
C CYS A 90 -7.47 11.06 4.03
N GLN A 91 -7.98 12.29 3.89
CA GLN A 91 -7.73 13.37 4.87
C GLN A 91 -8.29 13.03 6.25
N SER A 92 -9.46 12.43 6.34
CA SER A 92 -10.09 12.04 7.61
C SER A 92 -9.25 11.04 8.41
N LEU A 93 -8.61 10.08 7.72
CA LEU A 93 -7.68 9.13 8.32
C LEU A 93 -6.36 9.79 8.73
N ARG A 94 -5.85 10.70 7.88
CA ARG A 94 -4.61 11.43 8.15
C ARG A 94 -4.72 12.29 9.40
N THR A 95 -5.86 12.94 9.63
CA THR A 95 -6.11 13.73 10.85
C THR A 95 -6.12 12.87 12.11
N SER A 96 -6.31 11.57 12.01
CA SER A 96 -6.16 10.61 13.11
C SER A 96 -4.71 10.17 13.36
N GLY A 97 -3.72 10.80 12.71
CA GLY A 97 -2.29 10.50 12.87
C GLY A 97 -1.75 9.40 11.97
N LEU A 98 -2.57 8.79 11.12
CA LEU A 98 -2.16 7.73 10.20
C LEU A 98 -1.50 8.29 8.94
N LYS A 99 -0.48 7.61 8.43
CA LYS A 99 0.14 7.94 7.15
C LYS A 99 -0.56 7.21 6.03
N ILE A 100 -0.91 7.91 4.96
CA ILE A 100 -1.75 7.40 3.89
C ILE A 100 -0.93 7.09 2.64
N ILE A 101 -1.12 5.89 2.11
CA ILE A 101 -0.69 5.47 0.78
C ILE A 101 -1.94 5.28 -0.08
N LYS A 102 -2.13 6.08 -1.12
CA LYS A 102 -3.24 5.87 -2.05
C LYS A 102 -2.76 5.08 -3.26
N ALA A 103 -3.41 3.96 -3.52
CA ALA A 103 -3.14 3.14 -4.70
C ALA A 103 -4.00 3.58 -5.88
N PHE A 104 -3.37 3.62 -7.06
CA PHE A 104 -4.00 3.93 -8.34
C PHE A 104 -3.66 2.82 -9.33
N SER A 105 -4.69 2.29 -9.99
CA SER A 105 -4.54 1.33 -11.08
C SER A 105 -4.25 2.07 -12.38
N VAL A 106 -3.07 1.82 -12.97
CA VAL A 106 -2.56 2.53 -14.14
C VAL A 106 -2.39 1.58 -15.30
N ALA A 107 -2.92 1.97 -16.48
CA ALA A 107 -2.70 1.30 -17.75
C ALA A 107 -2.38 2.31 -18.86
N ARG A 108 -2.84 3.55 -18.74
CA ARG A 108 -2.73 4.61 -19.74
C ARG A 108 -2.44 5.95 -19.07
N PRO A 109 -1.82 6.93 -19.76
CA PRO A 109 -1.51 8.25 -19.19
C PRO A 109 -2.71 8.95 -18.54
N LYS A 110 -3.90 8.81 -19.11
CA LYS A 110 -5.13 9.42 -18.57
C LYS A 110 -5.52 8.92 -17.19
N ASP A 111 -5.05 7.73 -16.78
CA ASP A 111 -5.35 7.17 -15.46
C ASP A 111 -4.63 7.96 -14.34
N LEU A 112 -3.65 8.82 -14.68
CA LEU A 112 -2.97 9.72 -13.77
C LEU A 112 -3.65 11.09 -13.59
N ASN A 113 -4.68 11.42 -14.38
CA ASN A 113 -5.30 12.76 -14.37
C ASN A 113 -5.89 13.15 -13.00
N HIS A 114 -6.37 12.18 -12.22
CA HIS A 114 -7.01 12.42 -10.92
C HIS A 114 -6.03 12.31 -9.73
N VAL A 115 -4.79 11.97 -9.97
CA VAL A 115 -3.81 11.76 -8.89
C VAL A 115 -3.53 13.05 -8.13
N SER A 116 -3.53 14.20 -8.83
CA SER A 116 -3.29 15.52 -8.23
C SER A 116 -4.31 15.90 -7.14
N GLU A 117 -5.54 15.38 -7.21
CA GLU A 117 -6.58 15.63 -6.22
C GLU A 117 -6.19 15.10 -4.82
N TYR A 118 -5.30 14.10 -4.76
CA TYR A 118 -4.87 13.44 -3.53
C TYR A 118 -3.55 13.97 -2.96
N GLU A 119 -2.87 14.90 -3.62
CA GLU A 119 -1.53 15.35 -3.21
C GLU A 119 -1.47 15.92 -1.79
N LYS A 120 -2.53 16.61 -1.36
CA LYS A 120 -2.58 17.21 -0.02
C LYS A 120 -3.01 16.24 1.07
N THR A 121 -3.54 15.09 0.70
CA THR A 121 -4.20 14.14 1.61
C THR A 121 -3.42 12.84 1.81
N CYS A 122 -2.41 12.59 0.98
CA CYS A 122 -1.63 11.36 1.01
C CYS A 122 -0.14 11.63 1.26
N ASN A 123 0.54 10.67 1.88
CA ASN A 123 1.99 10.71 2.14
C ASN A 123 2.79 10.04 1.03
N LEU A 124 2.19 9.00 0.42
CA LEU A 124 2.75 8.25 -0.69
C LEU A 124 1.64 7.89 -1.67
N PHE A 125 1.99 7.74 -2.92
CA PHE A 125 1.16 7.05 -3.90
C PHE A 125 1.69 5.65 -4.16
N LEU A 126 0.85 4.77 -4.68
CA LEU A 126 1.25 3.47 -5.21
C LEU A 126 0.63 3.34 -6.60
N PHE A 127 1.45 3.20 -7.61
CA PHE A 127 1.00 2.93 -8.97
C PHE A 127 1.10 1.43 -9.23
N ASP A 128 -0.06 0.81 -9.48
CA ASP A 128 -0.20 -0.63 -9.72
C ASP A 128 -0.72 -0.88 -11.13
N THR A 129 -0.32 -2.01 -11.71
CA THR A 129 -0.84 -2.43 -13.01
C THR A 129 -2.35 -2.63 -12.93
N LYS A 130 -3.09 -2.02 -13.86
CA LYS A 130 -4.53 -2.20 -13.95
C LYS A 130 -4.85 -3.64 -14.33
N CYS A 131 -5.52 -4.36 -13.44
CA CYS A 131 -6.03 -5.71 -13.68
C CYS A 131 -7.49 -5.79 -13.21
N GLU A 132 -8.24 -6.77 -13.71
CA GLU A 132 -9.63 -6.99 -13.33
C GLU A 132 -9.77 -7.46 -11.87
N GLN A 133 -8.71 -8.03 -11.31
CA GLN A 133 -8.65 -8.49 -9.92
C GLN A 133 -7.72 -7.59 -9.09
N TYR A 134 -8.09 -7.33 -7.84
CA TYR A 134 -7.27 -6.56 -6.91
C TYR A 134 -5.99 -7.31 -6.57
N GLY A 135 -4.86 -6.82 -7.08
CA GLY A 135 -3.50 -7.22 -6.70
C GLY A 135 -2.96 -8.50 -7.35
N GLY A 136 -1.66 -8.51 -7.62
CA GLY A 136 -0.91 -9.74 -7.87
C GLY A 136 -1.07 -10.40 -9.23
N SER A 137 -1.47 -9.67 -10.29
CA SER A 137 -1.61 -10.24 -11.65
C SER A 137 -0.28 -10.66 -12.31
N GLY A 138 0.86 -10.19 -11.77
CA GLY A 138 2.18 -10.39 -12.41
C GLY A 138 2.37 -9.61 -13.71
N ASN A 139 1.34 -8.93 -14.20
CA ASN A 139 1.41 -8.13 -15.41
C ASN A 139 2.06 -6.77 -15.13
N GLN A 140 2.75 -6.24 -16.12
CA GLN A 140 3.41 -4.95 -16.10
C GLN A 140 2.68 -3.99 -17.03
N PHE A 141 2.44 -2.74 -16.59
CA PHE A 141 2.06 -1.66 -17.50
C PHE A 141 3.33 -0.98 -18.06
N ASP A 142 3.16 -0.19 -19.09
CA ASP A 142 4.29 0.60 -19.63
C ASP A 142 4.69 1.68 -18.62
N TRP A 143 5.79 1.45 -17.91
CA TRP A 143 6.29 2.37 -16.89
C TRP A 143 6.71 3.74 -17.43
N ASN A 144 6.90 3.87 -18.76
CA ASN A 144 7.15 5.17 -19.38
C ASN A 144 5.99 6.16 -19.16
N ILE A 145 4.79 5.67 -18.91
CA ILE A 145 3.63 6.48 -18.51
C ILE A 145 3.94 7.32 -17.27
N LEU A 146 4.76 6.83 -16.34
CA LEU A 146 5.11 7.54 -15.12
C LEU A 146 5.97 8.78 -15.35
N HIS A 147 6.60 8.93 -16.52
CA HIS A 147 7.27 10.18 -16.91
C HIS A 147 6.28 11.35 -17.05
N THR A 148 4.99 11.06 -17.21
CA THR A 148 3.96 12.10 -17.25
C THR A 148 3.48 12.52 -15.85
N TYR A 149 3.87 11.78 -14.80
CA TYR A 149 3.61 12.17 -13.42
C TYR A 149 4.56 13.29 -13.01
N ASN A 150 4.02 14.47 -12.72
CA ASN A 150 4.76 15.67 -12.32
C ASN A 150 4.38 16.16 -10.92
N GLY A 151 3.68 15.33 -10.14
CA GLY A 151 3.28 15.64 -8.76
C GLY A 151 4.47 15.60 -7.78
N GLN A 152 4.25 16.15 -6.59
CA GLN A 152 5.26 16.24 -5.53
C GLN A 152 5.25 15.04 -4.56
N VAL A 153 4.17 14.26 -4.53
CA VAL A 153 4.05 13.11 -3.63
C VAL A 153 4.93 11.96 -4.17
N PRO A 154 5.86 11.44 -3.35
CA PRO A 154 6.66 10.29 -3.78
C PRO A 154 5.78 9.05 -3.96
N PHE A 155 6.22 8.10 -4.80
CA PHE A 155 5.42 6.93 -5.10
C PHE A 155 6.18 5.61 -5.00
N LEU A 156 5.42 4.56 -4.77
CA LEU A 156 5.80 3.17 -4.90
C LEU A 156 5.31 2.63 -6.24
N LEU A 157 6.09 1.78 -6.87
CA LEU A 157 5.71 1.06 -8.08
C LEU A 157 5.35 -0.38 -7.72
N SER A 158 4.26 -0.88 -8.28
CA SER A 158 3.77 -2.25 -8.08
C SER A 158 3.34 -2.86 -9.42
N GLY A 159 3.30 -4.18 -9.47
CA GLY A 159 2.92 -4.95 -10.65
C GLY A 159 4.09 -5.25 -11.60
N GLY A 160 4.39 -6.55 -11.79
CA GLY A 160 5.39 -7.02 -12.74
C GLY A 160 6.83 -6.63 -12.45
N ILE A 161 7.17 -6.39 -11.19
CA ILE A 161 8.55 -6.15 -10.76
C ILE A 161 9.25 -7.50 -10.67
N ASN A 162 10.27 -7.72 -11.52
CA ASN A 162 11.09 -8.93 -11.59
C ASN A 162 12.52 -8.62 -11.15
#